data_d2de21c4fd9b3506161b0b2b3d302f78
#
_entry.id   d2de21c4fd9b3506161b0b2b3d302f78
#
_cell.length_a   1.000
_cell.length_b   1.000
_cell.length_c   1.000
_cell.angle_alpha   90.00
_cell.angle_beta   90.00
_cell.angle_gamma   90.00
#
_symmetry.space_group_name_H-M   'P 1'
#
loop_
_entity.id
_entity.type
_entity.pdbx_description
1 polymer ?
#
loop_
_entity_poly.entity_id
_entity_poly.type
_entity_poly.pdbx_seq_one_letter_code
_entity_poly.pdbx_strand_id
1 'polypeptide(L)'
;MVLGLGYVGLPLALELSNFYNVTGFDTNKKRIKELKNSKDSTNEITKKSQFKKGNIKFTYNHLDCKSSNVFIITVPTPVNKKNEPDLRNLKNASLLVAGIIKNNSIIVVESTVYPGVTEEILAPLIQKSSGLLYKEDFNMAYSPERINPGDSKYKISNIKKIVAADDNKTLNRISGIYKKIIKAGVYQVSSIKVAETSKAIENAQRDINIAFINEVVMISKALKINSNEVLKAAKTKWNFLDFKPGLVGGHCIGVDPYYLTFKAKQIGLKPNLILAGRKINDNMHKYLFNQILLSLGKRS
;
A
#
# COMPACT_ATOMS: atom_id res chain seq x y z
N MET A 1 -5.47 5.00 -17.51
CA MET A 1 -4.82 6.08 -16.72
C MET A 1 -4.26 5.51 -15.42
N VAL A 2 -3.05 5.91 -15.03
CA VAL A 2 -2.48 5.63 -13.69
C VAL A 2 -2.27 6.97 -12.99
N LEU A 3 -2.89 7.15 -11.80
CA LEU A 3 -2.84 8.40 -11.01
C LEU A 3 -1.87 8.24 -9.83
N GLY A 4 -0.90 9.15 -9.73
CA GLY A 4 0.16 9.11 -8.72
C GLY A 4 1.35 8.30 -9.22
N LEU A 5 2.40 8.99 -9.68
CA LEU A 5 3.57 8.35 -10.29
C LEU A 5 4.75 8.30 -9.32
N GLY A 6 4.46 7.86 -8.09
CA GLY A 6 5.45 7.54 -7.07
C GLY A 6 6.11 6.17 -7.29
N TYR A 7 6.62 5.59 -6.20
CA TYR A 7 7.32 4.28 -6.20
C TYR A 7 6.39 3.08 -6.53
N VAL A 8 5.07 3.25 -6.44
CA VAL A 8 4.08 2.23 -6.87
C VAL A 8 3.63 2.50 -8.30
N GLY A 9 3.09 3.70 -8.55
CA GLY A 9 2.38 3.98 -9.80
C GLY A 9 3.28 4.08 -11.02
N LEU A 10 4.53 4.55 -10.89
CA LEU A 10 5.43 4.62 -12.03
C LEU A 10 5.82 3.23 -12.55
N PRO A 11 6.33 2.28 -11.72
CA PRO A 11 6.62 0.92 -12.19
C PRO A 11 5.40 0.24 -12.81
N LEU A 12 4.22 0.38 -12.17
CA LEU A 12 2.97 -0.16 -12.68
C LEU A 12 2.62 0.40 -14.06
N ALA A 13 2.68 1.73 -14.21
CA ALA A 13 2.36 2.40 -15.48
C ALA A 13 3.28 1.94 -16.62
N LEU A 14 4.57 1.78 -16.33
CA LEU A 14 5.55 1.31 -17.31
C LEU A 14 5.31 -0.15 -17.70
N GLU A 15 5.02 -1.03 -16.74
CA GLU A 15 4.72 -2.45 -17.05
C GLU A 15 3.41 -2.56 -17.87
N LEU A 16 2.36 -1.83 -17.51
CA LEU A 16 1.11 -1.78 -18.26
C LEU A 16 1.29 -1.23 -19.67
N SER A 17 2.21 -0.28 -19.87
CA SER A 17 2.44 0.35 -21.17
C SER A 17 2.98 -0.59 -22.24
N ASN A 18 3.55 -1.73 -21.85
CA ASN A 18 3.98 -2.78 -22.77
C ASN A 18 2.79 -3.46 -23.49
N PHE A 19 1.58 -3.34 -22.95
CA PHE A 19 0.38 -4.03 -23.45
C PHE A 19 -0.79 -3.10 -23.76
N TYR A 20 -0.77 -1.86 -23.24
CA TYR A 20 -1.87 -0.91 -23.33
C TYR A 20 -1.38 0.51 -23.59
N ASN A 21 -2.25 1.35 -24.12
CA ASN A 21 -2.02 2.79 -24.16
C ASN A 21 -2.20 3.34 -22.75
N VAL A 22 -1.13 3.81 -22.13
CA VAL A 22 -1.13 4.30 -20.75
C VAL A 22 -0.90 5.79 -20.71
N THR A 23 -1.74 6.49 -19.93
CA THR A 23 -1.48 7.87 -19.53
C THR A 23 -1.13 7.87 -18.05
N GLY A 24 0.11 8.20 -17.72
CA GLY A 24 0.57 8.42 -16.36
C GLY A 24 0.30 9.86 -15.96
N PHE A 25 -0.47 10.05 -14.90
CA PHE A 25 -0.84 11.36 -14.37
C PHE A 25 -0.26 11.59 -12.97
N ASP A 26 0.29 12.77 -12.76
CA ASP A 26 0.68 13.24 -11.44
C ASP A 26 0.44 14.75 -11.33
N THR A 27 -0.03 15.21 -10.18
CA THR A 27 -0.26 16.64 -9.91
C THR A 27 1.03 17.44 -9.82
N ASN A 28 2.16 16.77 -9.51
CA ASN A 28 3.46 17.39 -9.38
C ASN A 28 4.10 17.63 -10.77
N LYS A 29 4.05 18.88 -11.22
CA LYS A 29 4.63 19.30 -12.52
C LYS A 29 6.12 18.98 -12.65
N LYS A 30 6.89 19.08 -11.54
CA LYS A 30 8.32 18.74 -11.52
C LYS A 30 8.51 17.24 -11.79
N ARG A 31 7.70 16.39 -11.14
CA ARG A 31 7.70 14.94 -11.38
C ARG A 31 7.41 14.60 -12.83
N ILE A 32 6.40 15.20 -13.44
CA ILE A 32 6.08 14.99 -14.86
C ILE A 32 7.23 15.43 -15.79
N LYS A 33 7.89 16.56 -15.49
CA LYS A 33 9.05 17.02 -16.26
C LYS A 33 10.22 16.01 -16.17
N GLU A 34 10.48 15.47 -14.99
CA GLU A 34 11.50 14.42 -14.78
C GLU A 34 11.19 13.18 -15.61
N LEU A 35 9.96 12.66 -15.54
CA LEU A 35 9.54 11.45 -16.24
C LEU A 35 9.57 11.60 -17.76
N LYS A 36 9.18 12.75 -18.29
CA LYS A 36 9.31 13.06 -19.72
C LYS A 36 10.77 13.04 -20.21
N ASN A 37 11.71 13.33 -19.31
CA ASN A 37 13.15 13.25 -19.57
C ASN A 37 13.76 11.89 -19.19
N SER A 38 12.93 10.86 -18.97
CA SER A 38 13.36 9.51 -18.57
C SER A 38 14.25 9.52 -17.31
N LYS A 39 13.90 10.37 -16.33
CA LYS A 39 14.52 10.45 -15.00
C LYS A 39 13.52 10.04 -13.95
N ASP A 40 13.97 9.29 -12.95
CA ASP A 40 13.15 8.86 -11.82
C ASP A 40 13.84 9.21 -10.50
N SER A 41 13.34 10.23 -9.80
CA SER A 41 13.85 10.64 -8.49
C SER A 41 13.50 9.68 -7.34
N THR A 42 12.59 8.72 -7.58
CA THR A 42 12.28 7.67 -6.58
C THR A 42 13.26 6.48 -6.65
N ASN A 43 14.13 6.44 -7.67
CA ASN A 43 15.11 5.37 -7.95
C ASN A 43 14.52 3.96 -8.14
N GLU A 44 13.21 3.84 -8.37
CA GLU A 44 12.58 2.56 -8.71
C GLU A 44 12.91 2.13 -10.14
N ILE A 45 13.08 3.09 -11.04
CA ILE A 45 13.41 2.88 -12.43
C ILE A 45 14.82 3.41 -12.71
N THR A 46 15.79 2.51 -12.78
CA THR A 46 17.20 2.86 -12.96
C THR A 46 17.64 2.91 -14.43
N LYS A 47 16.95 2.18 -15.32
CA LYS A 47 17.32 2.09 -16.73
C LYS A 47 16.43 2.98 -17.62
N LYS A 48 17.01 3.99 -18.26
CA LYS A 48 16.31 4.88 -19.20
C LYS A 48 15.54 4.14 -20.31
N SER A 49 16.03 2.98 -20.73
CA SER A 49 15.38 2.14 -21.75
C SER A 49 13.97 1.67 -21.33
N GLN A 50 13.67 1.59 -20.04
CA GLN A 50 12.35 1.17 -19.54
C GLN A 50 11.26 2.21 -19.85
N PHE A 51 11.61 3.50 -19.93
CA PHE A 51 10.68 4.58 -20.32
C PHE A 51 10.29 4.56 -21.80
N LYS A 52 11.04 3.84 -22.64
CA LYS A 52 10.89 3.81 -24.11
C LYS A 52 10.25 2.51 -24.64
N LYS A 53 9.99 1.53 -23.76
CA LYS A 53 9.56 0.19 -24.19
C LYS A 53 8.08 0.10 -24.54
N GLY A 54 7.26 0.92 -23.93
CA GLY A 54 5.80 0.83 -24.05
C GLY A 54 5.17 2.11 -24.58
N ASN A 55 3.85 2.06 -24.78
CA ASN A 55 3.07 3.23 -25.18
C ASN A 55 2.58 4.00 -23.96
N ILE A 56 3.41 4.93 -23.45
CA ILE A 56 3.12 5.74 -22.27
C ILE A 56 3.25 7.23 -22.56
N LYS A 57 2.30 8.03 -22.05
CA LYS A 57 2.34 9.50 -22.01
C LYS A 57 2.31 9.95 -20.55
N PHE A 58 3.06 11.02 -20.23
CA PHE A 58 3.06 11.62 -18.89
C PHE A 58 2.44 13.01 -18.93
N THR A 59 1.50 13.27 -18.02
CA THR A 59 0.81 14.57 -17.95
C THR A 59 0.48 14.97 -16.52
N TYR A 60 0.38 16.27 -16.29
CA TYR A 60 -0.19 16.86 -15.06
C TYR A 60 -1.58 17.46 -15.29
N ASN A 61 -2.10 17.39 -16.52
CA ASN A 61 -3.45 17.81 -16.86
C ASN A 61 -4.36 16.58 -16.94
N HIS A 62 -5.30 16.42 -16.00
CA HIS A 62 -6.21 15.28 -15.95
C HIS A 62 -7.14 15.21 -17.18
N LEU A 63 -7.40 16.33 -17.84
CA LEU A 63 -8.23 16.34 -19.06
C LEU A 63 -7.60 15.56 -20.22
N ASP A 64 -6.27 15.41 -20.24
CA ASP A 64 -5.57 14.58 -21.23
C ASP A 64 -5.89 13.08 -21.07
N CYS A 65 -6.55 12.71 -19.97
CA CYS A 65 -6.89 11.33 -19.63
C CYS A 65 -8.35 10.95 -19.98
N LYS A 66 -9.15 11.83 -20.59
CA LYS A 66 -10.56 11.60 -20.93
C LYS A 66 -10.82 10.38 -21.83
N SER A 67 -9.83 9.95 -22.62
CA SER A 67 -9.95 8.75 -23.46
C SER A 67 -9.77 7.44 -22.68
N SER A 68 -9.40 7.50 -21.40
CA SER A 68 -9.19 6.31 -20.57
C SER A 68 -10.51 5.62 -20.23
N ASN A 69 -10.46 4.27 -20.12
CA ASN A 69 -11.57 3.44 -19.68
C ASN A 69 -11.32 2.81 -18.32
N VAL A 70 -10.04 2.73 -17.92
CA VAL A 70 -9.60 2.19 -16.63
C VAL A 70 -8.72 3.24 -15.95
N PHE A 71 -9.04 3.55 -14.69
CA PHE A 71 -8.39 4.55 -13.87
C PHE A 71 -7.81 3.85 -12.64
N ILE A 72 -6.48 3.80 -12.52
CA ILE A 72 -5.81 3.14 -11.41
C ILE A 72 -5.25 4.21 -10.50
N ILE A 73 -5.68 4.24 -9.24
CA ILE A 73 -5.31 5.23 -8.23
C ILE A 73 -4.24 4.64 -7.31
N THR A 74 -3.05 5.24 -7.32
CA THR A 74 -1.87 4.81 -6.55
C THR A 74 -1.30 5.95 -5.69
N VAL A 75 -2.15 6.85 -5.24
CA VAL A 75 -1.76 7.99 -4.41
C VAL A 75 -1.48 7.58 -2.97
N PRO A 76 -0.58 8.29 -2.24
CA PRO A 76 -0.28 7.96 -0.86
C PRO A 76 -1.47 8.22 0.07
N THR A 77 -1.64 7.32 1.05
CA THR A 77 -2.64 7.37 2.11
C THR A 77 -1.94 7.34 3.47
N PRO A 78 -1.41 8.45 3.98
CA PRO A 78 -0.73 8.51 5.26
C PRO A 78 -1.71 8.45 6.44
N VAL A 79 -1.17 8.40 7.67
CA VAL A 79 -1.94 8.69 8.88
C VAL A 79 -1.65 10.12 9.35
N ASN A 80 -2.62 10.72 10.02
CA ASN A 80 -2.46 12.02 10.66
C ASN A 80 -1.70 11.91 12.00
N LYS A 81 -1.50 13.04 12.70
CA LYS A 81 -0.81 13.09 14.01
C LYS A 81 -1.51 12.27 15.12
N LYS A 82 -2.79 11.91 14.94
CA LYS A 82 -3.57 11.06 15.86
C LYS A 82 -3.55 9.59 15.45
N ASN A 83 -2.72 9.21 14.48
CA ASN A 83 -2.67 7.88 13.89
C ASN A 83 -3.99 7.44 13.24
N GLU A 84 -4.75 8.40 12.68
CA GLU A 84 -5.97 8.12 11.93
C GLU A 84 -5.68 8.19 10.41
N PRO A 85 -6.33 7.35 9.58
CA PRO A 85 -6.16 7.37 8.12
C PRO A 85 -6.49 8.73 7.49
N ASP A 86 -5.57 9.27 6.72
CA ASP A 86 -5.78 10.50 5.96
C ASP A 86 -6.12 10.18 4.50
N LEU A 87 -7.40 10.27 4.18
CA LEU A 87 -7.90 9.97 2.85
C LEU A 87 -7.95 11.18 1.90
N ARG A 88 -7.40 12.34 2.27
CA ARG A 88 -7.51 13.57 1.46
C ARG A 88 -6.96 13.40 0.05
N ASN A 89 -5.77 12.83 -0.08
CA ASN A 89 -5.18 12.59 -1.41
C ASN A 89 -6.04 11.65 -2.25
N LEU A 90 -6.57 10.60 -1.64
CA LEU A 90 -7.39 9.60 -2.31
C LEU A 90 -8.74 10.18 -2.73
N LYS A 91 -9.39 10.97 -1.88
CA LYS A 91 -10.62 11.70 -2.23
C LYS A 91 -10.39 12.70 -3.36
N ASN A 92 -9.30 13.47 -3.31
CA ASN A 92 -8.95 14.42 -4.38
C ASN A 92 -8.68 13.70 -5.70
N ALA A 93 -7.95 12.57 -5.69
CA ALA A 93 -7.73 11.76 -6.88
C ALA A 93 -9.05 11.22 -7.44
N SER A 94 -9.97 10.78 -6.57
CA SER A 94 -11.30 10.31 -6.96
C SER A 94 -12.16 11.42 -7.59
N LEU A 95 -12.09 12.65 -7.07
CA LEU A 95 -12.76 13.80 -7.65
C LEU A 95 -12.22 14.18 -9.04
N LEU A 96 -10.89 14.12 -9.24
CA LEU A 96 -10.27 14.31 -10.56
C LEU A 96 -10.75 13.25 -11.56
N VAL A 97 -10.84 12.00 -11.12
CA VAL A 97 -11.37 10.89 -11.94
C VAL A 97 -12.83 11.12 -12.25
N ALA A 98 -13.66 11.51 -11.28
CA ALA A 98 -15.09 11.78 -11.46
C ALA A 98 -15.36 12.83 -12.55
N GLY A 99 -14.48 13.82 -12.70
CA GLY A 99 -14.59 14.86 -13.73
C GLY A 99 -14.32 14.38 -15.17
N ILE A 100 -13.85 13.15 -15.38
CA ILE A 100 -13.44 12.64 -16.69
C ILE A 100 -13.93 11.22 -17.01
N ILE A 101 -14.56 10.52 -16.07
CA ILE A 101 -15.14 9.19 -16.33
C ILE A 101 -16.33 9.28 -17.25
N LYS A 102 -16.64 8.17 -17.87
CA LYS A 102 -17.78 7.96 -18.77
C LYS A 102 -18.38 6.59 -18.51
N ASN A 103 -19.51 6.29 -19.12
CA ASN A 103 -20.16 5.00 -19.02
C ASN A 103 -19.19 3.84 -19.32
N ASN A 104 -19.29 2.77 -18.54
CA ASN A 104 -18.42 1.61 -18.56
C ASN A 104 -16.97 1.86 -18.12
N SER A 105 -16.70 2.96 -17.40
CA SER A 105 -15.40 3.20 -16.75
C SER A 105 -15.21 2.29 -15.56
N ILE A 106 -13.96 1.86 -15.33
CA ILE A 106 -13.57 1.10 -14.13
C ILE A 106 -12.54 1.90 -13.36
N ILE A 107 -12.79 2.09 -12.08
CA ILE A 107 -11.87 2.74 -11.15
C ILE A 107 -11.25 1.67 -10.24
N VAL A 108 -9.93 1.51 -10.29
CA VAL A 108 -9.16 0.58 -9.47
C VAL A 108 -8.42 1.36 -8.40
N VAL A 109 -8.64 1.03 -7.15
CA VAL A 109 -7.87 1.59 -6.04
C VAL A 109 -6.76 0.61 -5.67
N GLU A 110 -5.50 1.08 -5.73
CA GLU A 110 -4.32 0.34 -5.27
C GLU A 110 -3.75 0.89 -3.97
N SER A 111 -4.10 2.13 -3.63
CA SER A 111 -3.72 2.76 -2.37
C SER A 111 -4.20 1.94 -1.18
N THR A 112 -3.37 1.82 -0.14
CA THR A 112 -3.75 1.13 1.09
C THR A 112 -4.87 1.87 1.80
N VAL A 113 -5.93 1.16 2.16
CA VAL A 113 -7.11 1.71 2.82
C VAL A 113 -7.63 0.75 3.90
N TYR A 114 -8.46 1.24 4.81
CA TYR A 114 -9.20 0.38 5.70
C TYR A 114 -10.45 -0.22 5.00
N PRO A 115 -10.96 -1.36 5.48
CA PRO A 115 -12.09 -2.04 4.84
C PRO A 115 -13.32 -1.14 4.72
N GLY A 116 -13.85 -1.07 3.49
CA GLY A 116 -15.03 -0.29 3.14
C GLY A 116 -14.73 1.06 2.46
N VAL A 117 -13.50 1.54 2.42
CA VAL A 117 -13.19 2.86 1.82
C VAL A 117 -13.59 2.92 0.35
N THR A 118 -13.27 1.90 -0.43
CA THR A 118 -13.53 1.90 -1.87
C THR A 118 -15.04 2.00 -2.18
N GLU A 119 -15.86 1.19 -1.51
CA GLU A 119 -17.30 1.10 -1.80
C GLU A 119 -18.13 2.11 -0.97
N GLU A 120 -17.79 2.35 0.32
CA GLU A 120 -18.61 3.16 1.23
C GLU A 120 -18.26 4.66 1.18
N ILE A 121 -17.06 5.02 0.70
CA ILE A 121 -16.57 6.41 0.67
C ILE A 121 -16.32 6.90 -0.75
N LEU A 122 -15.51 6.16 -1.53
CA LEU A 122 -15.06 6.65 -2.83
C LEU A 122 -16.13 6.49 -3.90
N ALA A 123 -16.84 5.35 -3.97
CA ALA A 123 -17.89 5.16 -4.95
C ALA A 123 -19.01 6.20 -4.82
N PRO A 124 -19.58 6.49 -3.63
CA PRO A 124 -20.55 7.56 -3.46
C PRO A 124 -20.01 8.95 -3.80
N LEU A 125 -18.73 9.22 -3.48
CA LEU A 125 -18.08 10.49 -3.82
C LEU A 125 -17.98 10.68 -5.33
N ILE A 126 -17.57 9.64 -6.07
CA ILE A 126 -17.45 9.64 -7.51
C ILE A 126 -18.83 9.77 -8.15
N GLN A 127 -19.82 8.99 -7.71
CA GLN A 127 -21.20 9.08 -8.18
C GLN A 127 -21.76 10.49 -8.04
N LYS A 128 -21.65 11.08 -6.84
CA LYS A 128 -22.14 12.45 -6.58
C LYS A 128 -21.45 13.50 -7.46
N SER A 129 -20.16 13.34 -7.73
CA SER A 129 -19.38 14.33 -8.47
C SER A 129 -19.49 14.18 -9.98
N SER A 130 -19.66 12.97 -10.50
CA SER A 130 -19.79 12.71 -11.94
C SER A 130 -21.21 12.75 -12.46
N GLY A 131 -22.21 12.52 -11.60
CA GLY A 131 -23.60 12.28 -11.98
C GLY A 131 -23.87 10.87 -12.54
N LEU A 132 -22.85 10.00 -12.62
CA LEU A 132 -22.96 8.62 -13.09
C LEU A 132 -23.34 7.70 -11.93
N LEU A 133 -24.11 6.64 -12.20
CA LEU A 133 -24.58 5.68 -11.20
C LEU A 133 -23.56 4.57 -10.96
N TYR A 134 -23.19 4.36 -9.71
CA TYR A 134 -22.31 3.27 -9.29
C TYR A 134 -22.95 1.90 -9.53
N LYS A 135 -22.18 0.98 -10.12
CA LYS A 135 -22.58 -0.38 -10.58
C LYS A 135 -23.44 -0.41 -11.85
N GLU A 136 -23.94 0.72 -12.31
CA GLU A 136 -24.67 0.81 -13.57
C GLU A 136 -23.79 1.46 -14.66
N ASP A 137 -23.32 2.68 -14.42
CA ASP A 137 -22.53 3.45 -15.38
C ASP A 137 -21.02 3.24 -15.18
N PHE A 138 -20.56 3.02 -13.93
CA PHE A 138 -19.17 2.75 -13.63
C PHE A 138 -19.02 1.70 -12.51
N ASN A 139 -17.86 1.04 -12.51
CA ASN A 139 -17.52 0.00 -11.55
C ASN A 139 -16.28 0.34 -10.74
N MET A 140 -16.19 -0.22 -9.53
CA MET A 140 -15.04 -0.13 -8.66
C MET A 140 -14.32 -1.48 -8.55
N ALA A 141 -13.01 -1.41 -8.42
CA ALA A 141 -12.17 -2.55 -8.09
C ALA A 141 -11.10 -2.13 -7.06
N TYR A 142 -10.57 -3.11 -6.36
CA TYR A 142 -9.46 -2.92 -5.44
C TYR A 142 -8.37 -3.96 -5.71
N SER A 143 -7.12 -3.50 -5.75
CA SER A 143 -5.99 -4.39 -5.98
C SER A 143 -4.77 -3.85 -5.23
N PRO A 144 -4.51 -4.27 -3.98
CA PRO A 144 -3.47 -3.69 -3.15
C PRO A 144 -2.08 -3.89 -3.74
N GLU A 145 -1.21 -2.88 -3.57
CA GLU A 145 0.20 -3.05 -3.84
C GLU A 145 0.90 -3.75 -2.68
N ARG A 146 1.81 -4.69 -3.02
CA ARG A 146 2.51 -5.56 -2.06
C ARG A 146 4.03 -5.53 -2.22
N ILE A 147 4.57 -4.59 -3.02
CA ILE A 147 6.02 -4.40 -3.17
C ILE A 147 6.62 -3.74 -1.93
N ASN A 148 7.89 -4.03 -1.68
CA ASN A 148 8.71 -3.25 -0.76
C ASN A 148 9.55 -2.27 -1.59
N PRO A 149 9.46 -0.96 -1.37
CA PRO A 149 10.28 0.02 -2.08
C PRO A 149 11.78 -0.33 -1.98
N GLY A 150 12.47 -0.27 -3.12
CA GLY A 150 13.90 -0.60 -3.20
C GLY A 150 14.24 -2.10 -3.18
N ASP A 151 13.26 -3.00 -3.13
CA ASP A 151 13.52 -4.45 -3.18
C ASP A 151 13.75 -4.92 -4.62
N SER A 152 14.98 -5.34 -4.92
CA SER A 152 15.35 -5.81 -6.25
C SER A 152 14.83 -7.22 -6.56
N LYS A 153 14.55 -8.04 -5.54
CA LYS A 153 14.12 -9.44 -5.66
C LYS A 153 12.61 -9.54 -5.86
N TYR A 154 11.83 -8.80 -5.08
CA TYR A 154 10.37 -8.84 -5.09
C TYR A 154 9.80 -7.66 -5.89
N LYS A 155 9.95 -7.73 -7.21
CA LYS A 155 9.38 -6.76 -8.16
C LYS A 155 7.89 -7.00 -8.36
N ILE A 156 7.19 -6.01 -8.90
CA ILE A 156 5.75 -6.08 -9.17
C ILE A 156 5.32 -7.35 -9.92
N SER A 157 6.12 -7.81 -10.89
CA SER A 157 5.81 -9.01 -11.69
C SER A 157 5.92 -10.33 -10.90
N ASN A 158 6.69 -10.35 -9.79
CA ASN A 158 7.05 -11.57 -9.06
C ASN A 158 6.23 -11.77 -7.79
N ILE A 159 5.32 -10.85 -7.48
CA ILE A 159 4.42 -10.93 -6.33
C ILE A 159 3.01 -11.20 -6.83
N LYS A 160 2.35 -12.24 -6.30
CA LYS A 160 0.96 -12.56 -6.64
C LYS A 160 0.05 -11.37 -6.32
N LYS A 161 -0.70 -10.90 -7.31
CA LYS A 161 -1.58 -9.73 -7.16
C LYS A 161 -2.96 -10.14 -6.70
N ILE A 162 -3.47 -9.54 -5.62
CA ILE A 162 -4.85 -9.71 -5.19
C ILE A 162 -5.74 -8.78 -6.00
N VAL A 163 -6.89 -9.26 -6.45
CA VAL A 163 -7.87 -8.45 -7.18
C VAL A 163 -9.27 -8.75 -6.67
N ALA A 164 -10.02 -7.70 -6.43
CA ALA A 164 -11.45 -7.73 -6.15
C ALA A 164 -12.18 -6.67 -6.98
N ALA A 165 -13.45 -6.89 -7.25
CA ALA A 165 -14.32 -5.90 -7.89
C ALA A 165 -15.76 -6.05 -7.38
N ASP A 166 -16.59 -5.08 -7.73
CA ASP A 166 -17.99 -5.00 -7.36
C ASP A 166 -18.91 -5.94 -8.18
N ASP A 167 -18.42 -6.45 -9.33
CA ASP A 167 -19.07 -7.50 -10.11
C ASP A 167 -18.07 -8.45 -10.79
N ASN A 168 -18.54 -9.60 -11.25
CA ASN A 168 -17.73 -10.63 -11.89
C ASN A 168 -17.14 -10.18 -13.24
N LYS A 169 -17.87 -9.37 -14.02
CA LYS A 169 -17.41 -8.87 -15.32
C LYS A 169 -16.21 -7.95 -15.14
N THR A 170 -16.31 -7.02 -14.20
CA THR A 170 -15.23 -6.11 -13.81
C THR A 170 -14.05 -6.88 -13.22
N LEU A 171 -14.30 -7.85 -12.31
CA LEU A 171 -13.28 -8.71 -11.71
C LEU A 171 -12.46 -9.44 -12.78
N ASN A 172 -13.14 -10.07 -13.76
CA ASN A 172 -12.48 -10.80 -14.85
C ASN A 172 -11.67 -9.85 -15.74
N ARG A 173 -12.21 -8.67 -16.06
CA ARG A 173 -11.54 -7.66 -16.90
C ARG A 173 -10.26 -7.14 -16.22
N ILE A 174 -10.33 -6.76 -14.95
CA ILE A 174 -9.16 -6.24 -14.20
C ILE A 174 -8.15 -7.35 -13.96
N SER A 175 -8.59 -8.56 -13.61
CA SER A 175 -7.71 -9.73 -13.50
C SER A 175 -6.97 -10.03 -14.80
N GLY A 176 -7.65 -9.90 -15.95
CA GLY A 176 -7.04 -10.06 -17.28
C GLY A 176 -5.97 -9.02 -17.56
N ILE A 177 -6.17 -7.77 -17.13
CA ILE A 177 -5.18 -6.70 -17.24
C ILE A 177 -3.93 -7.04 -16.42
N TYR A 178 -4.10 -7.38 -15.14
CA TYR A 178 -2.95 -7.70 -14.27
C TYR A 178 -2.23 -9.00 -14.66
N LYS A 179 -2.93 -10.02 -15.14
CA LYS A 179 -2.30 -11.27 -15.60
C LYS A 179 -1.25 -11.06 -16.70
N LYS A 180 -1.35 -10.00 -17.50
CA LYS A 180 -0.35 -9.69 -18.54
C LYS A 180 0.98 -9.21 -17.97
N ILE A 181 0.96 -8.56 -16.80
CA ILE A 181 2.15 -7.97 -16.18
C ILE A 181 2.64 -8.73 -14.95
N ILE A 182 1.79 -9.51 -14.30
CA ILE A 182 2.12 -10.24 -13.06
C ILE A 182 2.40 -11.71 -13.37
N LYS A 183 3.67 -12.08 -13.48
CA LYS A 183 4.10 -13.46 -13.75
C LYS A 183 3.75 -14.42 -12.61
N ALA A 184 3.75 -13.94 -11.36
CA ALA A 184 3.36 -14.72 -10.18
C ALA A 184 1.85 -15.04 -10.13
N GLY A 185 1.07 -14.50 -11.07
CA GLY A 185 -0.36 -14.72 -11.20
C GLY A 185 -1.21 -13.78 -10.35
N VAL A 186 -2.52 -13.88 -10.55
CA VAL A 186 -3.55 -13.09 -9.90
C VAL A 186 -4.38 -13.99 -9.00
N TYR A 187 -4.70 -13.51 -7.81
CA TYR A 187 -5.59 -14.16 -6.84
C TYR A 187 -6.86 -13.31 -6.70
N GLN A 188 -7.96 -13.83 -7.21
CA GLN A 188 -9.27 -13.21 -7.09
C GLN A 188 -9.86 -13.50 -5.71
N VAL A 189 -10.47 -12.51 -5.09
CA VAL A 189 -11.21 -12.66 -3.83
C VAL A 189 -12.65 -12.23 -3.99
N SER A 190 -13.50 -12.66 -3.06
CA SER A 190 -14.97 -12.56 -3.17
C SER A 190 -15.53 -11.13 -3.07
N SER A 191 -14.79 -10.18 -2.48
CA SER A 191 -15.24 -8.80 -2.35
C SER A 191 -14.10 -7.81 -2.17
N ILE A 192 -14.36 -6.56 -2.47
CA ILE A 192 -13.45 -5.44 -2.25
C ILE A 192 -13.03 -5.36 -0.78
N LYS A 193 -13.94 -5.49 0.17
CA LYS A 193 -13.64 -5.49 1.61
C LYS A 193 -12.68 -6.61 2.03
N VAL A 194 -12.78 -7.78 1.44
CA VAL A 194 -11.83 -8.88 1.69
C VAL A 194 -10.44 -8.50 1.22
N ALA A 195 -10.30 -7.91 0.04
CA ALA A 195 -9.01 -7.48 -0.50
C ALA A 195 -8.40 -6.34 0.32
N GLU A 196 -9.18 -5.34 0.73
CA GLU A 196 -8.76 -4.24 1.61
C GLU A 196 -8.28 -4.77 2.96
N THR A 197 -9.04 -5.72 3.57
CA THR A 197 -8.69 -6.34 4.84
C THR A 197 -7.39 -7.13 4.73
N SER A 198 -7.24 -7.92 3.67
CA SER A 198 -6.05 -8.76 3.48
C SER A 198 -4.77 -7.94 3.44
N LYS A 199 -4.79 -6.78 2.78
CA LYS A 199 -3.64 -5.86 2.75
C LYS A 199 -3.28 -5.33 4.14
N ALA A 200 -4.27 -4.93 4.90
CA ALA A 200 -4.05 -4.35 6.22
C ALA A 200 -3.49 -5.38 7.22
N ILE A 201 -3.95 -6.65 7.17
CA ILE A 201 -3.45 -7.69 8.09
C ILE A 201 -2.02 -8.14 7.76
N GLU A 202 -1.55 -8.08 6.51
CA GLU A 202 -0.18 -8.47 6.15
C GLU A 202 0.88 -7.67 6.92
N ASN A 203 0.69 -6.36 7.01
CA ASN A 203 1.62 -5.47 7.71
C ASN A 203 1.34 -5.44 9.23
N ALA A 204 0.09 -5.57 9.67
CA ALA A 204 -0.25 -5.68 11.09
C ALA A 204 0.35 -6.97 11.71
N GLN A 205 0.29 -8.09 11.01
CA GLN A 205 0.90 -9.35 11.44
C GLN A 205 2.42 -9.21 11.60
N ARG A 206 3.09 -8.55 10.66
CA ARG A 206 4.54 -8.30 10.74
C ARG A 206 4.89 -7.40 11.92
N ASP A 207 4.14 -6.33 12.12
CA ASP A 207 4.31 -5.38 13.21
C ASP A 207 4.18 -6.04 14.59
N ILE A 208 3.14 -6.86 14.79
CA ILE A 208 2.89 -7.60 16.02
C ILE A 208 4.03 -8.59 16.30
N ASN A 209 4.50 -9.33 15.28
CA ASN A 209 5.59 -10.28 15.47
C ASN A 209 6.91 -9.58 15.82
N ILE A 210 7.20 -8.42 15.25
CA ILE A 210 8.37 -7.62 15.63
C ILE A 210 8.21 -7.12 17.07
N ALA A 211 7.03 -6.65 17.47
CA ALA A 211 6.75 -6.22 18.85
C ALA A 211 6.96 -7.36 19.85
N PHE A 212 6.49 -8.56 19.53
CA PHE A 212 6.72 -9.74 20.35
C PHE A 212 8.21 -10.03 20.55
N ILE A 213 9.01 -10.01 19.47
CA ILE A 213 10.46 -10.24 19.59
C ILE A 213 11.16 -9.09 20.31
N ASN A 214 10.73 -7.84 20.13
CA ASN A 214 11.23 -6.70 20.91
C ASN A 214 10.97 -6.91 22.41
N GLU A 215 9.79 -7.35 22.80
CA GLU A 215 9.45 -7.65 24.20
C GLU A 215 10.28 -8.81 24.76
N VAL A 216 10.51 -9.87 23.98
CA VAL A 216 11.42 -10.97 24.35
C VAL A 216 12.84 -10.45 24.63
N VAL A 217 13.35 -9.51 23.84
CA VAL A 217 14.67 -8.88 24.10
C VAL A 217 14.66 -8.11 25.41
N MET A 218 13.61 -7.36 25.70
CA MET A 218 13.48 -6.62 26.96
C MET A 218 13.43 -7.57 28.16
N ILE A 219 12.67 -8.66 28.08
CA ILE A 219 12.57 -9.70 29.11
C ILE A 219 13.94 -10.38 29.32
N SER A 220 14.62 -10.79 28.23
CA SER A 220 15.95 -11.41 28.30
C SER A 220 16.95 -10.50 29.00
N LYS A 221 16.94 -9.20 28.71
CA LYS A 221 17.78 -8.21 29.35
C LYS A 221 17.49 -8.10 30.85
N ALA A 222 16.22 -8.10 31.25
CA ALA A 222 15.82 -8.08 32.67
C ALA A 222 16.27 -9.34 33.40
N LEU A 223 16.24 -10.47 32.73
CA LEU A 223 16.73 -11.77 33.24
C LEU A 223 18.28 -11.91 33.22
N LYS A 224 18.99 -10.93 32.68
CA LYS A 224 20.46 -10.95 32.48
C LYS A 224 20.95 -12.12 31.62
N ILE A 225 20.15 -12.54 30.62
CA ILE A 225 20.50 -13.59 29.67
C ILE A 225 20.66 -13.01 28.25
N ASN A 226 21.41 -13.74 27.41
CA ASN A 226 21.65 -13.29 26.02
C ASN A 226 20.45 -13.58 25.14
N SER A 227 19.75 -12.53 24.71
CA SER A 227 18.57 -12.65 23.84
C SER A 227 18.87 -13.33 22.49
N ASN A 228 20.10 -13.17 21.94
CA ASN A 228 20.47 -13.84 20.70
C ASN A 228 20.56 -15.36 20.86
N GLU A 229 21.04 -15.84 22.01
CA GLU A 229 21.06 -17.27 22.33
C GLU A 229 19.66 -17.83 22.52
N VAL A 230 18.80 -17.08 23.23
CA VAL A 230 17.40 -17.44 23.42
C VAL A 230 16.70 -17.59 22.05
N LEU A 231 16.87 -16.60 21.15
CA LEU A 231 16.25 -16.64 19.83
C LEU A 231 16.86 -17.74 18.94
N LYS A 232 18.17 -17.99 19.02
CA LYS A 232 18.80 -19.12 18.31
C LYS A 232 18.26 -20.45 18.79
N ALA A 233 18.11 -20.64 20.09
CA ALA A 233 17.52 -21.85 20.65
C ALA A 233 16.05 -22.03 20.21
N ALA A 234 15.25 -20.99 20.29
CA ALA A 234 13.85 -21.03 19.85
C ALA A 234 13.71 -21.39 18.36
N LYS A 235 14.62 -20.93 17.50
CA LYS A 235 14.62 -21.22 16.05
C LYS A 235 14.91 -22.68 15.71
N THR A 236 15.40 -23.48 16.62
CA THR A 236 15.58 -24.92 16.40
C THR A 236 14.25 -25.64 16.26
N LYS A 237 13.17 -25.06 16.74
CA LYS A 237 11.82 -25.58 16.55
C LYS A 237 11.31 -25.26 15.15
N TRP A 238 10.87 -26.25 14.41
CA TRP A 238 10.47 -26.19 12.99
C TRP A 238 9.39 -25.16 12.66
N ASN A 239 8.50 -24.83 13.58
CA ASN A 239 7.40 -23.88 13.37
C ASN A 239 7.62 -22.52 14.05
N PHE A 240 8.85 -22.22 14.51
CA PHE A 240 9.17 -20.90 15.04
C PHE A 240 9.35 -19.89 13.90
N LEU A 241 8.62 -18.79 13.96
CA LEU A 241 8.71 -17.72 12.96
C LEU A 241 9.93 -16.82 13.25
N ASP A 242 10.88 -16.81 12.32
CA ASP A 242 12.16 -16.08 12.47
C ASP A 242 12.00 -14.56 12.26
N PHE A 243 11.26 -13.89 13.13
CA PHE A 243 11.29 -12.43 13.22
C PHE A 243 12.49 -11.98 14.04
N LYS A 244 12.96 -10.75 13.76
CA LYS A 244 14.11 -10.16 14.43
C LYS A 244 13.68 -8.91 15.17
N PRO A 245 14.33 -8.60 16.32
CA PRO A 245 14.08 -7.36 17.03
C PRO A 245 14.58 -6.16 16.22
N GLY A 246 13.95 -5.01 16.42
CA GLY A 246 14.38 -3.78 15.76
C GLY A 246 13.37 -2.66 15.85
N LEU A 247 13.77 -1.52 15.31
CA LEU A 247 12.89 -0.36 15.16
C LEU A 247 11.92 -0.61 14.00
N VAL A 248 10.66 -0.25 14.21
CA VAL A 248 9.62 -0.27 13.18
C VAL A 248 9.33 1.16 12.75
N GLY A 249 9.50 1.41 11.47
CA GLY A 249 9.27 2.72 10.85
C GLY A 249 8.83 2.61 9.40
N GLY A 250 8.90 3.73 8.68
CA GLY A 250 8.49 3.80 7.28
C GLY A 250 6.99 3.92 7.07
N HIS A 251 6.60 3.91 5.80
CA HIS A 251 5.23 4.22 5.37
C HIS A 251 4.25 3.03 5.41
N CYS A 252 4.72 1.81 5.68
CA CYS A 252 3.89 0.60 5.60
C CYS A 252 3.71 -0.06 6.98
N ILE A 253 4.78 -0.66 7.55
CA ILE A 253 4.66 -1.47 8.79
C ILE A 253 4.21 -0.62 9.97
N GLY A 254 4.70 0.62 10.08
CA GLY A 254 4.33 1.56 11.15
C GLY A 254 2.97 2.24 10.95
N VAL A 255 2.33 2.09 9.79
CA VAL A 255 1.13 2.84 9.39
C VAL A 255 -0.09 1.93 9.19
N ASP A 256 0.03 0.86 8.41
CA ASP A 256 -1.10 0.01 8.03
C ASP A 256 -1.85 -0.62 9.24
N PRO A 257 -1.21 -0.97 10.37
CA PRO A 257 -1.95 -1.44 11.55
C PRO A 257 -2.99 -0.45 12.05
N TYR A 258 -2.75 0.86 11.89
CA TYR A 258 -3.70 1.89 12.30
C TYR A 258 -4.97 1.91 11.44
N TYR A 259 -4.91 1.43 10.20
CA TYR A 259 -6.10 1.27 9.36
C TYR A 259 -7.07 0.23 9.94
N LEU A 260 -6.55 -0.92 10.39
CA LEU A 260 -7.38 -1.93 11.05
C LEU A 260 -7.91 -1.45 12.40
N THR A 261 -7.08 -0.77 13.20
CA THR A 261 -7.52 -0.27 14.51
C THR A 261 -8.56 0.82 14.36
N PHE A 262 -8.46 1.66 13.33
CA PHE A 262 -9.44 2.70 13.04
C PHE A 262 -10.81 2.07 12.68
N LYS A 263 -10.81 1.11 11.73
CA LYS A 263 -12.07 0.43 11.33
C LYS A 263 -12.66 -0.38 12.48
N ALA A 264 -11.83 -1.10 13.25
CA ALA A 264 -12.29 -1.86 14.41
C ALA A 264 -13.02 -0.96 15.42
N LYS A 265 -12.46 0.21 15.75
CA LYS A 265 -13.10 1.19 16.63
C LYS A 265 -14.42 1.71 16.06
N GLN A 266 -14.50 1.98 14.75
CA GLN A 266 -15.74 2.43 14.12
C GLN A 266 -16.88 1.41 14.25
N ILE A 267 -16.59 0.12 14.29
CA ILE A 267 -17.58 -0.96 14.44
C ILE A 267 -17.69 -1.44 15.89
N GLY A 268 -17.20 -0.66 16.87
CA GLY A 268 -17.33 -0.95 18.30
C GLY A 268 -16.36 -2.01 18.84
N LEU A 269 -15.37 -2.48 18.08
CA LEU A 269 -14.37 -3.45 18.51
C LEU A 269 -13.12 -2.74 19.08
N LYS A 270 -12.55 -3.29 20.17
CA LYS A 270 -11.29 -2.81 20.76
C LYS A 270 -10.12 -3.69 20.29
N PRO A 271 -9.26 -3.23 19.36
CA PRO A 271 -8.18 -4.04 18.78
C PRO A 271 -6.96 -4.08 19.73
N ASN A 272 -7.08 -4.76 20.87
CA ASN A 272 -6.12 -4.74 21.97
C ASN A 272 -4.72 -5.22 21.55
N LEU A 273 -4.63 -6.33 20.82
CA LEU A 273 -3.34 -6.93 20.41
C LEU A 273 -2.58 -6.01 19.47
N ILE A 274 -3.26 -5.44 18.47
CA ILE A 274 -2.64 -4.54 17.49
C ILE A 274 -2.14 -3.27 18.18
N LEU A 275 -2.94 -2.70 19.08
CA LEU A 275 -2.56 -1.50 19.83
C LEU A 275 -1.42 -1.76 20.82
N ALA A 276 -1.38 -2.94 21.46
CA ALA A 276 -0.28 -3.33 22.33
C ALA A 276 1.04 -3.47 21.55
N GLY A 277 1.01 -4.15 20.38
CA GLY A 277 2.17 -4.27 19.51
C GLY A 277 2.68 -2.90 19.05
N ARG A 278 1.78 -2.02 18.59
CA ARG A 278 2.15 -0.63 18.24
C ARG A 278 2.79 0.12 19.39
N LYS A 279 2.25 0.02 20.61
CA LYS A 279 2.80 0.69 21.80
C LYS A 279 4.23 0.22 22.09
N ILE A 280 4.53 -1.07 21.94
CA ILE A 280 5.88 -1.61 22.13
C ILE A 280 6.82 -1.04 21.05
N ASN A 281 6.46 -1.16 19.77
CA ASN A 281 7.30 -0.73 18.67
C ASN A 281 7.52 0.78 18.66
N ASP A 282 6.50 1.59 18.95
CA ASP A 282 6.60 3.05 19.03
C ASP A 282 7.52 3.52 20.17
N ASN A 283 7.67 2.76 21.26
CA ASN A 283 8.54 3.10 22.38
C ASN A 283 9.92 2.41 22.33
N MET A 284 10.17 1.56 21.35
CA MET A 284 11.42 0.82 21.26
C MET A 284 12.64 1.72 21.12
N HIS A 285 12.51 2.85 20.43
CA HIS A 285 13.59 3.84 20.31
C HIS A 285 13.98 4.46 21.67
N LYS A 286 13.01 4.70 22.57
CA LYS A 286 13.26 5.20 23.93
C LYS A 286 13.96 4.15 24.77
N TYR A 287 13.51 2.88 24.65
CA TYR A 287 14.15 1.78 25.33
C TYR A 287 15.62 1.66 24.93
N LEU A 288 15.93 1.66 23.63
CA LEU A 288 17.30 1.58 23.12
C LEU A 288 18.15 2.77 23.58
N PHE A 289 17.61 3.98 23.52
CA PHE A 289 18.29 5.18 24.00
C PHE A 289 18.68 5.06 25.46
N ASN A 290 17.75 4.62 26.34
CA ASN A 290 18.03 4.41 27.76
C ASN A 290 19.09 3.33 27.99
N GLN A 291 19.09 2.23 27.21
CA GLN A 291 20.12 1.19 27.29
C GLN A 291 21.51 1.75 26.93
N ILE A 292 21.61 2.60 25.93
CA ILE A 292 22.87 3.28 25.55
C ILE A 292 23.35 4.20 26.68
N LEU A 293 22.47 5.01 27.25
CA LEU A 293 22.85 5.88 28.39
C LEU A 293 23.37 5.09 29.57
N LEU A 294 22.70 3.98 29.92
CA LEU A 294 23.14 3.10 31.02
C LEU A 294 24.52 2.48 30.73
N SER A 295 24.78 2.06 29.48
CA SER A 295 26.07 1.49 29.07
C SER A 295 27.21 2.51 29.10
N LEU A 296 26.91 3.80 28.94
CA LEU A 296 27.86 4.90 29.00
C LEU A 296 28.07 5.45 30.44
N GLY A 297 27.48 4.81 31.46
CA GLY A 297 27.52 5.26 32.83
C GLY A 297 26.76 6.55 33.14
N LYS A 298 25.94 7.02 32.20
CA LYS A 298 25.06 8.18 32.40
C LYS A 298 23.73 7.71 32.96
N ARG A 299 23.34 8.19 34.14
CA ARG A 299 22.01 7.97 34.68
C ARG A 299 21.00 8.77 33.83
N SER A 300 19.93 8.11 33.42
CA SER A 300 18.78 8.72 32.75
C SER A 300 17.99 9.61 33.70
#